data_d7e8e9bf2d3ee59b52821f1a400c4bad
#
_entry.id   d7e8e9bf2d3ee59b52821f1a400c4bad
#
_cell.length_a   1.000
_cell.length_b   1.000
_cell.length_c   1.000
_cell.angle_alpha   90.00
_cell.angle_beta   90.00
_cell.angle_gamma   90.00
#
_symmetry.space_group_name_H-M   'P 1'
#
loop_
_entity.id
_entity.type
_entity.pdbx_description
1 polymer ?
#
loop_
_entity_poly.entity_id
_entity_poly.type
_entity_poly.pdbx_seq_one_letter_code
_entity_poly.pdbx_strand_id
1 'polypeptide(L)' 'MDNLRRFPAPWVMEEEEWSFRVKDANGFPLCSVVHRQDLHDRSYQYAEQFLTHDEARRIAKAISRLPELLKRPQY' A
#
# COMPACT_ATOMS: atom_id res chain seq x y z
N MET A 1 -8.32 21.41 -14.37
CA MET A 1 -8.19 21.18 -13.83
C MET A 1 -8.43 20.26 -13.21
N ASP A 2 -8.76 19.91 -13.14
CA ASP A 2 -8.87 19.16 -12.54
C ASP A 2 -8.08 18.20 -12.24
N ASN A 3 -7.38 18.03 -12.92
CA ASN A 3 -6.34 17.19 -12.63
C ASN A 3 -5.92 17.29 -11.26
N LEU A 4 -6.17 18.31 -10.67
CA LEU A 4 -5.92 18.43 -9.29
C LEU A 4 -6.66 17.41 -8.50
N ARG A 5 -7.62 16.78 -9.12
CA ARG A 5 -8.40 15.79 -8.42
C ARG A 5 -7.99 14.39 -8.73
N ARG A 6 -6.90 14.21 -9.43
CA ARG A 6 -6.43 12.85 -9.64
C ARG A 6 -6.03 12.30 -8.30
N PHE A 7 -6.42 11.07 -8.06
CA PHE A 7 -6.09 10.36 -6.84
C PHE A 7 -6.61 11.06 -5.60
N PRO A 8 -7.91 11.38 -5.58
CA PRO A 8 -8.47 12.09 -4.43
C PRO A 8 -8.44 11.25 -3.17
N ALA A 9 -8.22 11.93 -2.04
CA ALA A 9 -8.29 11.30 -0.74
C ALA A 9 -9.75 11.03 -0.38
N PRO A 10 -10.01 10.08 0.49
CA PRO A 10 -9.03 9.30 1.21
C PRO A 10 -8.54 8.11 0.40
N TRP A 11 -7.33 7.71 0.67
CA TRP A 11 -6.79 6.48 0.10
C TRP A 11 -7.06 5.37 1.09
N VAL A 12 -7.45 4.21 0.60
CA VAL A 12 -7.78 3.08 1.47
C VAL A 12 -6.98 1.87 1.06
N MET A 13 -6.68 1.06 2.04
CA MET A 13 -5.92 -0.17 1.83
C MET A 13 -6.89 -1.33 1.85
N GLU A 14 -6.74 -2.23 0.87
CA GLU A 14 -7.53 -3.46 0.82
C GLU A 14 -6.59 -4.63 0.82
N GLU A 15 -6.90 -5.62 1.62
CA GLU A 15 -6.09 -6.83 1.66
C GLU A 15 -6.55 -7.79 0.59
N GLU A 16 -5.59 -8.35 -0.14
CA GLU A 16 -5.84 -9.40 -1.11
C GLU A 16 -4.99 -10.59 -0.73
N GLU A 17 -5.08 -11.65 -1.51
CA GLU A 17 -4.44 -12.90 -1.10
C GLU A 17 -2.94 -12.76 -0.89
N TRP A 18 -2.27 -12.06 -1.80
CA TRP A 18 -0.83 -11.94 -1.74
C TRP A 18 -0.34 -10.51 -1.77
N SER A 19 -1.24 -9.57 -1.46
CA SER A 19 -0.85 -8.17 -1.54
C SER A 19 -1.82 -7.32 -0.75
N PHE A 20 -1.41 -6.07 -0.55
CA PHE A 20 -2.28 -5.04 -0.02
C PHE A 20 -2.37 -3.97 -1.08
N ARG A 21 -3.56 -3.68 -1.54
CA ARG A 21 -3.77 -2.71 -2.59
C ARG A 21 -4.23 -1.39 -1.99
N VAL A 22 -3.68 -0.30 -2.49
CA VAL A 22 -4.09 1.03 -2.05
C VAL A 22 -4.85 1.68 -3.20
N LYS A 23 -6.03 2.17 -2.89
CA LYS A 23 -6.91 2.81 -3.87
C LYS A 23 -7.26 4.21 -3.42
N ASP A 24 -7.57 5.06 -4.38
CA ASP A 24 -8.04 6.40 -4.04
C ASP A 24 -9.53 6.38 -3.74
N ALA A 25 -10.09 7.56 -3.48
CA ALA A 25 -11.49 7.66 -3.08
C ALA A 25 -12.45 7.19 -4.17
N ASN A 26 -12.01 7.19 -5.40
CA ASN A 26 -12.86 6.73 -6.51
C ASN A 26 -12.65 5.27 -6.82
N GLY A 27 -11.81 4.59 -6.05
CA GLY A 27 -11.56 3.17 -6.29
C GLY A 27 -10.46 2.91 -7.29
N PHE A 28 -9.76 3.95 -7.72
CA PHE A 28 -8.67 3.76 -8.67
C PHE A 28 -7.48 3.14 -7.95
N PRO A 29 -6.95 2.01 -8.43
CA PRO A 29 -5.83 1.36 -7.76
C PRO A 29 -4.55 2.14 -8.02
N LEU A 30 -3.90 2.54 -6.93
CA LEU A 30 -2.66 3.31 -7.01
C LEU A 30 -1.44 2.41 -6.98
N CYS A 31 -1.48 1.39 -6.16
CA CYS A 31 -0.35 0.48 -6.05
C CYS A 31 -0.77 -0.78 -5.32
N SER A 32 0.09 -1.78 -5.40
CA SER A 32 -0.10 -3.01 -4.64
C SER A 32 1.23 -3.35 -3.98
N VAL A 33 1.19 -3.68 -2.71
CA VAL A 33 2.38 -4.08 -1.98
C VAL A 33 2.31 -5.58 -1.79
N VAL A 34 3.14 -6.29 -2.52
CA VAL A 34 3.10 -7.74 -2.59
C VAL A 34 3.92 -8.35 -1.46
N HIS A 35 3.46 -9.45 -0.91
CA HIS A 35 4.23 -10.20 0.08
C HIS A 35 4.29 -11.66 -0.32
N ARG A 36 5.22 -12.37 0.30
CA ARG A 36 5.32 -13.79 0.10
C ARG A 36 5.42 -14.45 1.47
N GLN A 37 4.34 -14.27 2.25
CA GLN A 37 4.28 -14.87 3.56
C GLN A 37 4.42 -16.39 3.50
N ASP A 38 3.95 -16.98 2.41
CA ASP A 38 4.05 -18.43 2.25
C ASP A 38 5.50 -18.89 2.25
N LEU A 39 6.40 -18.11 1.66
CA LEU A 39 7.80 -18.48 1.63
C LEU A 39 8.43 -18.35 3.02
N HIS A 40 8.01 -17.34 3.77
CA HIS A 40 8.50 -17.18 5.13
C HIS A 40 8.02 -18.32 6.01
N ASP A 41 6.77 -18.74 5.81
CA ASP A 41 6.21 -19.83 6.62
C ASP A 41 6.91 -21.15 6.34
N ARG A 42 7.44 -21.31 5.13
CA ARG A 42 8.14 -22.54 4.77
C ARG A 42 9.62 -22.44 5.01
N SER A 43 10.10 -21.34 5.53
CA SER A 43 11.52 -21.14 5.78
C SER A 43 12.33 -21.28 4.49
N TYR A 44 11.77 -20.78 3.39
CA TYR A 44 12.46 -20.82 2.12
C TYR A 44 13.73 -19.98 2.22
N GLN A 45 14.83 -20.49 1.66
CA GLN A 45 16.14 -19.86 1.90
C GLN A 45 16.24 -18.43 1.38
N TYR A 46 15.43 -18.04 0.40
CA TYR A 46 15.47 -16.68 -0.10
C TYR A 46 14.26 -15.87 0.33
N ALA A 47 13.55 -16.36 1.35
CA ALA A 47 12.33 -15.67 1.79
C ALA A 47 12.62 -14.24 2.22
N GLU A 48 13.82 -14.00 2.74
CA GLU A 48 14.15 -12.65 3.21
C GLU A 48 14.18 -11.63 2.09
N GLN A 49 14.16 -12.06 0.84
CA GLN A 49 14.11 -11.14 -0.29
C GLN A 49 12.69 -10.67 -0.58
N PHE A 50 11.73 -11.17 0.17
CA PHE A 50 10.33 -10.82 -0.04
C PHE A 50 9.74 -10.33 1.28
N LEU A 51 8.73 -9.50 1.18
CA LEU A 51 8.08 -8.98 2.38
C LEU A 51 7.24 -10.05 3.04
N THR A 52 7.13 -9.97 4.35
CA THR A 52 6.15 -10.75 5.07
C THR A 52 4.80 -10.06 4.94
N HIS A 53 3.75 -10.77 5.33
CA HIS A 53 2.40 -10.21 5.34
C HIS A 53 2.37 -8.93 6.18
N ASP A 54 2.96 -8.97 7.36
CA ASP A 54 2.91 -7.83 8.26
C ASP A 54 3.70 -6.65 7.72
N GLU A 55 4.85 -6.91 7.11
CA GLU A 55 5.64 -5.84 6.54
C GLU A 55 4.89 -5.15 5.40
N ALA A 56 4.28 -5.94 4.54
CA ALA A 56 3.52 -5.38 3.43
C ALA A 56 2.34 -4.57 3.93
N ARG A 57 1.66 -5.06 4.98
CA ARG A 57 0.54 -4.34 5.55
C ARG A 57 0.96 -2.99 6.08
N ARG A 58 2.09 -2.95 6.78
CA ARG A 58 2.57 -1.69 7.35
C ARG A 58 2.95 -0.69 6.27
N ILE A 59 3.59 -1.18 5.22
CA ILE A 59 3.99 -0.31 4.12
C ILE A 59 2.77 0.24 3.42
N ALA A 60 1.81 -0.63 3.09
CA ALA A 60 0.62 -0.19 2.40
C ALA A 60 -0.18 0.79 3.25
N LYS A 61 -0.22 0.55 4.55
CA LYS A 61 -0.92 1.45 5.44
C LYS A 61 -0.26 2.83 5.46
N ALA A 62 1.07 2.85 5.46
CA ALA A 62 1.79 4.12 5.42
C ALA A 62 1.49 4.86 4.12
N ILE A 63 1.44 4.12 3.01
CA ILE A 63 1.12 4.73 1.72
C ILE A 63 -0.28 5.34 1.76
N SER A 64 -1.23 4.64 2.38
CA SER A 64 -2.59 5.14 2.42
C SER A 64 -2.73 6.44 3.21
N ARG A 65 -1.72 6.77 4.01
CA ARG A 65 -1.74 8.01 4.78
C ARG A 65 -1.07 9.16 4.06
N LEU A 66 -0.47 8.92 2.91
CA LEU A 66 0.25 9.97 2.22
C LEU A 66 -0.58 11.20 1.91
N PRO A 67 -1.86 11.08 1.52
CA PRO A 67 -2.63 12.29 1.24
C PRO A 67 -2.67 13.22 2.44
N GLU A 68 -2.82 12.65 3.63
CA GLU A 68 -2.87 13.46 4.82
C GLU A 68 -1.54 14.12 5.09
N LEU A 69 -0.46 13.39 4.88
CA LEU A 69 0.86 13.92 5.09
C LEU A 69 1.23 14.97 4.05
N LEU A 70 0.81 14.76 2.81
CA LEU A 70 1.13 15.69 1.74
C LEU A 70 0.29 16.94 1.75
N LYS A 71 -0.81 16.94 2.51
CA LYS A 71 -1.62 18.11 2.64
C LYS A 71 -1.05 19.13 3.56
N ARG A 72 -0.08 18.78 4.35
CA ARG A 72 0.44 19.70 5.33
C ARG A 72 0.97 20.92 4.64
N PRO A 73 0.71 22.08 5.20
CA PRO A 73 1.21 23.29 4.60
C PRO A 73 2.70 23.31 4.61
N GLN A 74 3.24 23.77 3.59
CA GLN A 74 4.61 23.84 3.51
C GLN A 74 5.08 25.17 3.62
N TYR A 75 4.30 26.02 3.95
CA TYR A 75 4.73 27.39 3.98
C TYR A 75 3.99 28.12 4.94
#